data_b915ebbc8cb3a1f2d39a48a8742f2dad
#
_entry.id   b915ebbc8cb3a1f2d39a48a8742f2dad
#
_cell.length_a   1.000
_cell.length_b   1.000
_cell.length_c   1.000
_cell.angle_alpha   90.00
_cell.angle_beta   90.00
_cell.angle_gamma   90.00
#
_symmetry.space_group_name_H-M   'P 1'
#
loop_
_entity.id
_entity.type
_entity.pdbx_description
1 polymer ?
#
loop_
_entity_poly.entity_id
_entity_poly.type
_entity_poly.pdbx_seq_one_letter_code
_entity_poly.pdbx_strand_id
1 'polypeptide(L)'
;MKIGFIGLGQMGAAMAANLLKAGHEVGVYNRTASKAEALVRLGAQAQRSVEAVCAAEVVITMLADDDALEGIVFGKGGILASLKKGAAHISSSTISVALSKHLAAAHADAGQHYLAAPVFGRPDAAASGKLFVVVAGQPKLVDTYMPLFRDLGQKTFVMSGQAENANLVKLSGNFLIAAVIESLGEALALIGKAGLDQQQYLDLLTSTLFDAPVYKTYGRLIVERRFEPAGFAAPLGQKDIRLTLAAAETLNVPLPLASLLRDRFLTLIARGGEALDWSAIGQLAAHDSGLEEKPR
;
A
#
# COMPACT_ATOMS: atom_id res chain seq x y z
N MET A 1 8.92 -10.67 -20.44
CA MET A 1 8.48 -11.74 -19.52
C MET A 1 6.99 -11.91 -19.65
N LYS A 2 6.51 -13.13 -19.38
CA LYS A 2 5.08 -13.41 -19.25
C LYS A 2 4.65 -13.29 -17.81
N ILE A 3 3.79 -12.31 -17.50
CA ILE A 3 3.42 -11.91 -16.15
C ILE A 3 1.93 -12.13 -15.94
N GLY A 4 1.56 -12.75 -14.82
CA GLY A 4 0.21 -12.75 -14.29
C GLY A 4 0.05 -11.61 -13.29
N PHE A 5 -1.01 -10.82 -13.37
CA PHE A 5 -1.26 -9.74 -12.41
C PHE A 5 -2.67 -9.88 -11.79
N ILE A 6 -2.74 -9.96 -10.47
CA ILE A 6 -3.98 -10.15 -9.73
C ILE A 6 -4.24 -8.96 -8.80
N GLY A 7 -5.44 -8.39 -8.92
CA GLY A 7 -5.87 -7.24 -8.12
C GLY A 7 -5.70 -5.94 -8.88
N LEU A 8 -6.81 -5.46 -9.48
CA LEU A 8 -6.86 -4.28 -10.35
C LEU A 8 -7.58 -3.12 -9.65
N GLY A 9 -7.20 -2.85 -8.39
CA GLY A 9 -7.53 -1.60 -7.72
C GLY A 9 -6.74 -0.42 -8.31
N GLN A 10 -6.85 0.76 -7.69
CA GLN A 10 -6.14 1.96 -8.16
C GLN A 10 -4.63 1.72 -8.36
N MET A 11 -3.98 1.08 -7.39
CA MET A 11 -2.56 0.76 -7.46
C MET A 11 -2.25 -0.32 -8.49
N GLY A 12 -2.94 -1.48 -8.39
CA GLY A 12 -2.63 -2.64 -9.23
C GLY A 12 -2.90 -2.40 -10.70
N ALA A 13 -3.95 -1.65 -11.06
CA ALA A 13 -4.21 -1.29 -12.45
C ALA A 13 -3.08 -0.41 -13.03
N ALA A 14 -2.61 0.58 -12.25
CA ALA A 14 -1.50 1.43 -12.67
C ALA A 14 -0.18 0.65 -12.81
N MET A 15 0.11 -0.26 -11.86
CA MET A 15 1.29 -1.13 -11.91
C MET A 15 1.25 -2.05 -13.13
N ALA A 16 0.12 -2.71 -13.40
CA ALA A 16 -0.05 -3.57 -14.58
C ALA A 16 0.10 -2.79 -15.90
N ALA A 17 -0.40 -1.54 -15.96
CA ALA A 17 -0.23 -0.67 -17.12
C ALA A 17 1.25 -0.31 -17.37
N ASN A 18 2.06 -0.11 -16.32
CA ASN A 18 3.49 0.16 -16.49
C ASN A 18 4.25 -1.07 -17.01
N LEU A 19 3.90 -2.27 -16.55
CA LEU A 19 4.47 -3.51 -17.07
C LEU A 19 4.14 -3.71 -18.56
N LEU A 20 2.91 -3.39 -18.99
CA LEU A 20 2.54 -3.39 -20.42
C LEU A 20 3.38 -2.39 -21.22
N LYS A 21 3.53 -1.16 -20.72
CA LYS A 21 4.37 -0.11 -21.36
C LYS A 21 5.83 -0.52 -21.48
N ALA A 22 6.34 -1.30 -20.52
CA ALA A 22 7.69 -1.86 -20.56
C ALA A 22 7.85 -3.05 -21.54
N GLY A 23 6.77 -3.45 -22.23
CA GLY A 23 6.81 -4.50 -23.26
C GLY A 23 6.63 -5.91 -22.72
N HIS A 24 6.10 -6.07 -21.50
CA HIS A 24 5.80 -7.41 -20.97
C HIS A 24 4.46 -7.94 -21.50
N GLU A 25 4.32 -9.26 -21.60
CA GLU A 25 3.03 -9.93 -21.82
C GLU A 25 2.30 -10.05 -20.48
N VAL A 26 1.19 -9.31 -20.29
CA VAL A 26 0.50 -9.26 -19.01
C VAL A 26 -0.87 -9.87 -19.09
N GLY A 27 -1.07 -11.01 -18.40
CA GLY A 27 -2.37 -11.60 -18.12
C GLY A 27 -2.93 -11.00 -16.83
N VAL A 28 -4.15 -10.45 -16.86
CA VAL A 28 -4.74 -9.75 -15.70
C VAL A 28 -6.00 -10.45 -15.19
N TYR A 29 -6.15 -10.49 -13.87
CA TYR A 29 -7.35 -11.01 -13.21
C TYR A 29 -7.80 -10.10 -12.07
N ASN A 30 -9.10 -9.90 -11.99
CA ASN A 30 -9.74 -9.23 -10.84
C ASN A 30 -11.12 -9.83 -10.61
N ARG A 31 -11.54 -9.95 -9.35
CA ARG A 31 -12.89 -10.43 -8.98
C ARG A 31 -14.01 -9.72 -9.75
N THR A 32 -13.90 -8.40 -9.91
CA THR A 32 -14.78 -7.58 -10.75
C THR A 32 -14.14 -7.45 -12.13
N ALA A 33 -14.65 -8.21 -13.10
CA ALA A 33 -14.05 -8.35 -14.43
C ALA A 33 -13.95 -7.02 -15.20
N SER A 34 -14.91 -6.11 -15.04
CA SER A 34 -14.92 -4.79 -15.71
C SER A 34 -13.68 -3.95 -15.40
N LYS A 35 -13.01 -4.15 -14.24
CA LYS A 35 -11.76 -3.47 -13.91
C LYS A 35 -10.59 -3.81 -14.84
N ALA A 36 -10.67 -4.89 -15.61
CA ALA A 36 -9.66 -5.27 -16.59
C ALA A 36 -9.81 -4.53 -17.94
N GLU A 37 -10.97 -3.96 -18.26
CA GLU A 37 -11.27 -3.41 -19.59
C GLU A 37 -10.30 -2.34 -20.06
N ALA A 38 -9.91 -1.42 -19.18
CA ALA A 38 -8.94 -0.38 -19.51
C ALA A 38 -7.56 -0.97 -19.86
N LEU A 39 -7.13 -2.01 -19.15
CA LEU A 39 -5.86 -2.69 -19.39
C LEU A 39 -5.90 -3.53 -20.66
N VAL A 40 -7.04 -4.14 -20.99
CA VAL A 40 -7.22 -4.88 -22.25
C VAL A 40 -7.05 -3.93 -23.45
N ARG A 41 -7.59 -2.71 -23.38
CA ARG A 41 -7.35 -1.69 -24.42
C ARG A 41 -5.86 -1.29 -24.55
N LEU A 42 -5.06 -1.50 -23.51
CA LEU A 42 -3.60 -1.30 -23.51
C LEU A 42 -2.81 -2.55 -23.90
N GLY A 43 -3.49 -3.67 -24.24
CA GLY A 43 -2.87 -4.91 -24.68
C GLY A 43 -2.78 -6.02 -23.63
N ALA A 44 -3.37 -5.86 -22.45
CA ALA A 44 -3.44 -6.94 -21.46
C ALA A 44 -4.39 -8.06 -21.91
N GLN A 45 -4.10 -9.27 -21.47
CA GLN A 45 -4.97 -10.44 -21.65
C GLN A 45 -5.86 -10.63 -20.41
N ALA A 46 -7.15 -10.34 -20.49
CA ALA A 46 -8.08 -10.62 -19.39
C ALA A 46 -8.21 -12.13 -19.17
N GLN A 47 -7.92 -12.58 -17.96
CA GLN A 47 -8.03 -13.98 -17.56
C GLN A 47 -9.33 -14.22 -16.79
N ARG A 48 -9.91 -15.43 -16.94
CA ARG A 48 -11.19 -15.78 -16.33
C ARG A 48 -11.07 -16.39 -14.94
N SER A 49 -9.86 -16.80 -14.55
CA SER A 49 -9.60 -17.43 -13.25
C SER A 49 -8.18 -17.17 -12.79
N VAL A 50 -7.91 -17.39 -11.49
CA VAL A 50 -6.56 -17.36 -10.92
C VAL A 50 -5.66 -18.41 -11.56
N GLU A 51 -6.19 -19.61 -11.80
CA GLU A 51 -5.48 -20.69 -12.48
C GLU A 51 -4.95 -20.25 -13.87
N ALA A 52 -5.79 -19.57 -14.66
CA ALA A 52 -5.39 -19.09 -15.98
C ALA A 52 -4.26 -18.04 -15.90
N VAL A 53 -4.27 -17.17 -14.87
CA VAL A 53 -3.20 -16.20 -14.63
C VAL A 53 -1.89 -16.90 -14.27
N CYS A 54 -1.95 -18.03 -13.56
CA CYS A 54 -0.78 -18.78 -13.11
C CYS A 54 -0.05 -19.54 -14.24
N ALA A 55 -0.54 -19.48 -15.48
CA ALA A 55 0.20 -19.96 -16.66
C ALA A 55 1.41 -19.07 -17.04
N ALA A 56 1.70 -18.05 -16.26
CA ALA A 56 2.80 -17.10 -16.40
C ALA A 56 4.10 -17.60 -15.74
N GLU A 57 5.20 -16.93 -16.02
CA GLU A 57 6.52 -17.15 -15.37
C GLU A 57 6.55 -16.58 -13.95
N VAL A 58 5.81 -15.49 -13.73
CA VAL A 58 5.69 -14.79 -12.47
C VAL A 58 4.28 -14.26 -12.29
N VAL A 59 3.76 -14.38 -11.07
CA VAL A 59 2.46 -13.80 -10.69
C VAL A 59 2.70 -12.68 -9.68
N ILE A 60 2.14 -11.50 -9.95
CA ILE A 60 2.19 -10.34 -9.05
C ILE A 60 0.80 -10.13 -8.46
N THR A 61 0.72 -9.97 -7.15
CA THR A 61 -0.54 -9.65 -6.46
C THR A 61 -0.50 -8.25 -5.84
N MET A 62 -1.61 -7.49 -5.96
CA MET A 62 -1.82 -6.20 -5.29
C MET A 62 -3.24 -6.14 -4.74
N LEU A 63 -3.41 -6.67 -3.52
CA LEU A 63 -4.70 -6.88 -2.86
C LEU A 63 -4.79 -6.06 -1.57
N ALA A 64 -6.00 -5.90 -1.04
CA ALA A 64 -6.29 -4.97 0.04
C ALA A 64 -5.77 -5.43 1.42
N ASP A 65 -5.83 -6.72 1.70
CA ASP A 65 -5.63 -7.29 3.03
C ASP A 65 -5.21 -8.77 3.00
N ASP A 66 -5.01 -9.33 4.19
CA ASP A 66 -4.62 -10.72 4.39
C ASP A 66 -5.68 -11.69 3.84
N ASP A 67 -6.96 -11.47 4.17
CA ASP A 67 -8.05 -12.36 3.78
C ASP A 67 -8.18 -12.47 2.26
N ALA A 68 -8.05 -11.34 1.56
CA ALA A 68 -8.09 -11.32 0.10
C ALA A 68 -6.91 -12.07 -0.51
N LEU A 69 -5.71 -11.95 0.07
CA LEU A 69 -4.52 -12.65 -0.43
C LEU A 69 -4.56 -14.14 -0.09
N GLU A 70 -4.93 -14.51 1.12
CA GLU A 70 -5.12 -15.92 1.52
C GLU A 70 -6.13 -16.62 0.62
N GLY A 71 -7.27 -16.00 0.38
CA GLY A 71 -8.31 -16.54 -0.50
C GLY A 71 -7.83 -16.78 -1.93
N ILE A 72 -6.97 -15.91 -2.46
CA ILE A 72 -6.39 -16.04 -3.80
C ILE A 72 -5.26 -17.07 -3.84
N VAL A 73 -4.46 -17.17 -2.78
CA VAL A 73 -3.32 -18.10 -2.77
C VAL A 73 -3.74 -19.52 -2.42
N PHE A 74 -4.49 -19.71 -1.32
CA PHE A 74 -4.85 -21.03 -0.79
C PHE A 74 -6.22 -21.53 -1.22
N GLY A 75 -7.04 -20.69 -1.85
CA GLY A 75 -8.37 -21.07 -2.34
C GLY A 75 -8.33 -22.15 -3.43
N LYS A 76 -9.49 -22.75 -3.73
CA LYS A 76 -9.60 -23.73 -4.80
C LYS A 76 -9.18 -23.14 -6.14
N GLY A 77 -8.20 -23.75 -6.84
CA GLY A 77 -7.60 -23.20 -8.05
C GLY A 77 -6.80 -21.92 -7.81
N GLY A 78 -6.37 -21.68 -6.57
CA GLY A 78 -5.55 -20.54 -6.18
C GLY A 78 -4.11 -20.63 -6.68
N ILE A 79 -3.32 -19.61 -6.36
CA ILE A 79 -1.94 -19.48 -6.85
C ILE A 79 -1.10 -20.70 -6.45
N LEU A 80 -1.17 -21.12 -5.18
CA LEU A 80 -0.35 -22.21 -4.67
C LEU A 80 -0.60 -23.53 -5.42
N ALA A 81 -1.87 -23.82 -5.78
CA ALA A 81 -2.23 -25.03 -6.51
C ALA A 81 -1.92 -24.94 -8.01
N SER A 82 -1.86 -23.74 -8.58
CA SER A 82 -1.86 -23.52 -10.04
C SER A 82 -0.51 -23.04 -10.58
N LEU A 83 0.30 -22.39 -9.76
CA LEU A 83 1.60 -21.87 -10.17
C LEU A 83 2.58 -23.04 -10.36
N LYS A 84 3.33 -23.02 -11.44
CA LYS A 84 4.30 -24.07 -11.77
C LYS A 84 5.47 -24.07 -10.79
N LYS A 85 6.07 -25.23 -10.56
CA LYS A 85 7.36 -25.35 -9.86
C LYS A 85 8.41 -24.48 -10.54
N GLY A 86 9.20 -23.76 -9.74
CA GLY A 86 10.21 -22.81 -10.22
C GLY A 86 9.68 -21.45 -10.67
N ALA A 87 8.35 -21.28 -10.82
CA ALA A 87 7.77 -19.96 -11.05
C ALA A 87 7.64 -19.17 -9.74
N ALA A 88 7.49 -17.85 -9.83
CA ALA A 88 7.47 -16.97 -8.68
C ALA A 88 6.11 -16.30 -8.43
N HIS A 89 5.75 -16.16 -7.15
CA HIS A 89 4.74 -15.24 -6.69
C HIS A 89 5.41 -14.02 -6.03
N ILE A 90 5.12 -12.82 -6.52
CA ILE A 90 5.57 -11.54 -5.96
C ILE A 90 4.36 -10.84 -5.34
N SER A 91 4.32 -10.72 -4.01
CA SER A 91 3.26 -9.99 -3.34
C SER A 91 3.66 -8.53 -3.13
N SER A 92 2.95 -7.62 -3.81
CA SER A 92 3.07 -6.16 -3.59
C SER A 92 2.03 -5.63 -2.59
N SER A 93 1.21 -6.52 -2.01
CA SER A 93 0.18 -6.20 -1.03
C SER A 93 0.79 -5.82 0.32
N THR A 94 0.13 -4.88 1.03
CA THR A 94 0.45 -4.60 2.44
C THR A 94 -0.31 -5.58 3.33
N ILE A 95 0.36 -6.61 3.80
CA ILE A 95 -0.16 -7.72 4.58
C ILE A 95 0.60 -7.87 5.91
N SER A 96 0.12 -8.74 6.78
CA SER A 96 0.80 -9.07 8.02
C SER A 96 2.15 -9.74 7.78
N VAL A 97 3.08 -9.52 8.71
CA VAL A 97 4.37 -10.23 8.74
C VAL A 97 4.16 -11.75 8.86
N ALA A 98 3.15 -12.16 9.65
CA ALA A 98 2.81 -13.57 9.83
C ALA A 98 2.35 -14.23 8.53
N LEU A 99 1.43 -13.60 7.78
CA LEU A 99 0.98 -14.13 6.48
C LEU A 99 2.12 -14.17 5.48
N SER A 100 2.94 -13.13 5.39
CA SER A 100 4.08 -13.11 4.46
C SER A 100 5.06 -14.28 4.75
N LYS A 101 5.33 -14.57 6.01
CA LYS A 101 6.14 -15.74 6.43
C LYS A 101 5.47 -17.05 6.06
N HIS A 102 4.16 -17.18 6.28
CA HIS A 102 3.38 -18.38 5.90
C HIS A 102 3.41 -18.60 4.38
N LEU A 103 3.21 -17.55 3.59
CA LEU A 103 3.30 -17.61 2.13
C LEU A 103 4.68 -18.06 1.65
N ALA A 104 5.76 -17.53 2.23
CA ALA A 104 7.11 -17.92 1.88
C ALA A 104 7.35 -19.42 2.11
N ALA A 105 6.90 -19.95 3.26
CA ALA A 105 7.01 -21.38 3.57
C ALA A 105 6.17 -22.23 2.62
N ALA A 106 4.90 -21.90 2.41
CA ALA A 106 3.99 -22.67 1.57
C ALA A 106 4.46 -22.75 0.11
N HIS A 107 4.96 -21.64 -0.46
CA HIS A 107 5.52 -21.63 -1.81
C HIS A 107 6.80 -22.48 -1.89
N ALA A 108 7.68 -22.41 -0.87
CA ALA A 108 8.88 -23.24 -0.82
C ALA A 108 8.54 -24.74 -0.79
N ASP A 109 7.58 -25.14 0.03
CA ASP A 109 7.12 -26.54 0.12
C ASP A 109 6.51 -27.03 -1.21
N ALA A 110 5.86 -26.13 -1.96
CA ALA A 110 5.33 -26.42 -3.30
C ALA A 110 6.42 -26.40 -4.40
N GLY A 111 7.69 -26.09 -4.08
CA GLY A 111 8.77 -25.94 -5.05
C GLY A 111 8.64 -24.68 -5.92
N GLN A 112 7.93 -23.68 -5.43
CA GLN A 112 7.71 -22.37 -6.03
C GLN A 112 8.56 -21.31 -5.32
N HIS A 113 8.63 -20.12 -5.88
CA HIS A 113 9.35 -19.00 -5.30
C HIS A 113 8.40 -17.93 -4.79
N TYR A 114 8.79 -17.27 -3.70
CA TYR A 114 8.03 -16.15 -3.14
C TYR A 114 8.94 -14.95 -2.85
N LEU A 115 8.47 -13.75 -3.22
CA LEU A 115 9.07 -12.47 -2.85
C LEU A 115 7.96 -11.55 -2.29
N ALA A 116 8.28 -10.84 -1.23
CA ALA A 116 7.45 -9.70 -0.81
C ALA A 116 8.05 -8.42 -1.40
N ALA A 117 7.21 -7.65 -2.08
CA ALA A 117 7.61 -6.41 -2.74
C ALA A 117 6.56 -5.29 -2.54
N PRO A 118 6.17 -4.97 -1.28
CA PRO A 118 5.28 -3.84 -1.03
C PRO A 118 5.90 -2.52 -1.50
N VAL A 119 5.04 -1.52 -1.73
CA VAL A 119 5.44 -0.26 -2.34
C VAL A 119 5.07 0.95 -1.48
N PHE A 120 5.89 2.00 -1.52
CA PHE A 120 5.51 3.34 -1.06
C PHE A 120 5.21 4.23 -2.26
N GLY A 121 4.13 4.97 -2.14
CA GLY A 121 3.60 5.88 -3.16
C GLY A 121 2.08 5.82 -3.21
N ARG A 122 1.49 6.88 -3.73
CA ARG A 122 0.04 7.01 -3.96
C ARG A 122 -0.28 6.59 -5.41
N PRO A 123 -1.57 6.52 -5.81
CA PRO A 123 -1.97 6.11 -7.16
C PRO A 123 -1.34 6.92 -8.30
N ASP A 124 -1.09 8.21 -8.11
CA ASP A 124 -0.40 9.08 -9.07
C ASP A 124 1.07 8.69 -9.27
N ALA A 125 1.78 8.35 -8.20
CA ALA A 125 3.13 7.81 -8.28
C ALA A 125 3.15 6.43 -8.95
N ALA A 126 2.14 5.57 -8.68
CA ALA A 126 1.99 4.30 -9.36
C ALA A 126 1.77 4.47 -10.86
N ALA A 127 0.87 5.38 -11.27
CA ALA A 127 0.59 5.67 -12.67
C ALA A 127 1.81 6.21 -13.45
N SER A 128 2.69 6.93 -12.72
CA SER A 128 3.91 7.52 -13.29
C SER A 128 5.15 6.61 -13.23
N GLY A 129 5.03 5.37 -12.72
CA GLY A 129 6.18 4.47 -12.52
C GLY A 129 7.18 4.99 -11.47
N LYS A 130 6.70 5.77 -10.49
CA LYS A 130 7.54 6.45 -9.49
C LYS A 130 7.36 5.89 -8.07
N LEU A 131 6.97 4.63 -7.96
CA LEU A 131 6.90 3.97 -6.66
C LEU A 131 8.31 3.76 -6.07
N PHE A 132 8.37 3.66 -4.75
CA PHE A 132 9.52 3.08 -4.07
C PHE A 132 9.18 1.64 -3.72
N VAL A 133 9.92 0.68 -4.30
CA VAL A 133 9.68 -0.75 -4.09
C VAL A 133 10.56 -1.21 -2.94
N VAL A 134 9.96 -1.85 -1.95
CA VAL A 134 10.68 -2.48 -0.84
C VAL A 134 10.62 -3.98 -1.06
N VAL A 135 11.75 -4.62 -1.37
CA VAL A 135 11.77 -6.04 -1.69
C VAL A 135 12.58 -6.84 -0.68
N ALA A 136 12.06 -8.01 -0.33
CA ALA A 136 12.79 -9.02 0.44
C ALA A 136 12.47 -10.42 -0.07
N GLY A 137 13.45 -11.32 0.08
CA GLY A 137 13.42 -12.71 -0.34
C GLY A 137 14.81 -13.18 -0.78
N GLN A 138 14.90 -14.37 -1.34
CA GLN A 138 16.20 -14.93 -1.74
C GLN A 138 16.92 -14.00 -2.73
N PRO A 139 18.21 -13.65 -2.49
CA PRO A 139 18.94 -12.66 -3.31
C PRO A 139 18.91 -12.97 -4.81
N LYS A 140 19.13 -14.22 -5.19
CA LYS A 140 19.12 -14.66 -6.59
C LYS A 140 17.77 -14.39 -7.28
N LEU A 141 16.66 -14.53 -6.54
CA LEU A 141 15.32 -14.24 -7.08
C LEU A 141 15.10 -12.73 -7.19
N VAL A 142 15.55 -11.96 -6.20
CA VAL A 142 15.50 -10.50 -6.26
C VAL A 142 16.24 -9.99 -7.51
N ASP A 143 17.45 -10.49 -7.77
CA ASP A 143 18.24 -10.13 -8.95
C ASP A 143 17.50 -10.50 -10.25
N THR A 144 16.89 -11.70 -10.30
CA THR A 144 16.14 -12.17 -11.47
C THR A 144 14.97 -11.25 -11.82
N TYR A 145 14.24 -10.77 -10.81
CA TYR A 145 13.03 -9.93 -10.99
C TYR A 145 13.31 -8.42 -10.84
N MET A 146 14.56 -8.01 -10.65
CA MET A 146 14.94 -6.59 -10.55
C MET A 146 14.44 -5.74 -11.74
N PRO A 147 14.44 -6.23 -13.00
CA PRO A 147 13.85 -5.47 -14.11
C PRO A 147 12.38 -5.08 -13.87
N LEU A 148 11.54 -6.01 -13.34
CA LEU A 148 10.14 -5.72 -13.04
C LEU A 148 10.00 -4.62 -11.98
N PHE A 149 10.85 -4.63 -10.96
CA PHE A 149 10.82 -3.59 -9.92
C PHE A 149 11.20 -2.21 -10.46
N ARG A 150 12.11 -2.15 -11.46
CA ARG A 150 12.47 -0.91 -12.16
C ARG A 150 11.33 -0.36 -13.02
N ASP A 151 10.52 -1.25 -13.62
CA ASP A 151 9.36 -0.84 -14.42
C ASP A 151 8.21 -0.32 -13.55
N LEU A 152 8.14 -0.75 -12.28
CA LEU A 152 7.12 -0.34 -11.32
C LEU A 152 7.48 0.93 -10.55
N GLY A 153 8.77 1.24 -10.38
CA GLY A 153 9.18 2.30 -9.48
C GLY A 153 10.51 2.97 -9.82
N GLN A 154 10.70 4.14 -9.25
CA GLN A 154 11.92 4.94 -9.43
C GLN A 154 13.13 4.42 -8.66
N LYS A 155 12.89 3.64 -7.59
CA LYS A 155 13.95 3.05 -6.77
C LYS A 155 13.47 1.79 -6.05
N THR A 156 14.34 0.79 -6.01
CA THR A 156 14.12 -0.47 -5.29
C THR A 156 15.08 -0.56 -4.11
N PHE A 157 14.57 -0.94 -2.95
CA PHE A 157 15.33 -1.17 -1.72
C PHE A 157 15.25 -2.66 -1.39
N VAL A 158 16.41 -3.33 -1.43
CA VAL A 158 16.53 -4.73 -1.04
C VAL A 158 16.82 -4.80 0.45
N MET A 159 15.93 -5.42 1.23
CA MET A 159 15.99 -5.38 2.70
C MET A 159 16.67 -6.60 3.30
N SER A 160 16.25 -7.81 2.91
CA SER A 160 16.80 -9.05 3.48
C SER A 160 16.48 -10.27 2.61
N GLY A 161 17.04 -11.44 3.00
CA GLY A 161 16.70 -12.74 2.41
C GLY A 161 15.34 -13.32 2.90
N GLN A 162 14.74 -12.75 3.92
CA GLN A 162 13.45 -13.18 4.49
C GLN A 162 12.34 -12.27 3.97
N ALA A 163 11.38 -12.83 3.24
CA ALA A 163 10.36 -12.07 2.51
C ALA A 163 9.52 -11.18 3.44
N GLU A 164 9.15 -11.67 4.62
CA GLU A 164 8.33 -10.97 5.60
C GLU A 164 8.93 -9.64 6.09
N ASN A 165 10.25 -9.47 5.98
CA ASN A 165 10.91 -8.23 6.39
C ASN A 165 10.54 -7.03 5.50
N ALA A 166 10.19 -7.25 4.23
CA ALA A 166 9.67 -6.16 3.40
C ALA A 166 8.31 -5.65 3.91
N ASN A 167 7.45 -6.56 4.39
CA ASN A 167 6.17 -6.17 4.98
C ASN A 167 6.35 -5.45 6.31
N LEU A 168 7.29 -5.88 7.16
CA LEU A 168 7.64 -5.18 8.41
C LEU A 168 8.11 -3.75 8.13
N VAL A 169 9.00 -3.56 7.16
CA VAL A 169 9.46 -2.23 6.74
C VAL A 169 8.32 -1.39 6.21
N LYS A 170 7.45 -1.97 5.38
CA LYS A 170 6.27 -1.27 4.85
C LYS A 170 5.32 -0.82 5.96
N LEU A 171 5.01 -1.69 6.91
CA LEU A 171 4.13 -1.37 8.04
C LEU A 171 4.73 -0.29 8.93
N SER A 172 6.02 -0.38 9.25
CA SER A 172 6.75 0.66 10.01
C SER A 172 6.70 2.01 9.29
N GLY A 173 6.90 2.04 7.97
CA GLY A 173 6.81 3.29 7.20
C GLY A 173 5.40 3.88 7.16
N ASN A 174 4.35 3.05 7.03
CA ASN A 174 2.98 3.53 7.07
C ASN A 174 2.59 4.04 8.47
N PHE A 175 3.10 3.42 9.54
CA PHE A 175 2.99 3.97 10.90
C PHE A 175 3.59 5.38 10.99
N LEU A 176 4.80 5.59 10.48
CA LEU A 176 5.42 6.93 10.48
C LEU A 176 4.61 7.94 9.67
N ILE A 177 4.04 7.55 8.52
CA ILE A 177 3.17 8.45 7.75
C ILE A 177 1.92 8.83 8.55
N ALA A 178 1.24 7.85 9.17
CA ALA A 178 0.07 8.12 10.01
C ALA A 178 0.41 9.02 11.21
N ALA A 179 1.58 8.83 11.82
CA ALA A 179 2.08 9.70 12.90
C ALA A 179 2.29 11.14 12.45
N VAL A 180 2.83 11.34 11.24
CA VAL A 180 2.97 12.68 10.65
C VAL A 180 1.60 13.31 10.40
N ILE A 181 0.64 12.56 9.86
CA ILE A 181 -0.73 13.08 9.61
C ILE A 181 -1.38 13.54 10.91
N GLU A 182 -1.32 12.73 11.97
CA GLU A 182 -1.93 13.09 13.26
C GLU A 182 -1.24 14.30 13.88
N SER A 183 0.09 14.26 14.02
CA SER A 183 0.84 15.38 14.64
C SER A 183 0.69 16.69 13.86
N LEU A 184 0.64 16.62 12.53
CA LEU A 184 0.41 17.78 11.68
C LEU A 184 -1.02 18.32 11.84
N GLY A 185 -2.01 17.43 11.96
CA GLY A 185 -3.40 17.79 12.23
C GLY A 185 -3.56 18.53 13.57
N GLU A 186 -2.93 18.03 14.64
CA GLU A 186 -2.91 18.68 15.96
C GLU A 186 -2.25 20.07 15.89
N ALA A 187 -1.10 20.17 15.22
CA ALA A 187 -0.39 21.45 15.08
C ALA A 187 -1.22 22.46 14.28
N LEU A 188 -1.83 22.04 13.16
CA LEU A 188 -2.72 22.89 12.36
C LEU A 188 -3.96 23.32 13.13
N ALA A 189 -4.55 22.43 13.95
CA ALA A 189 -5.69 22.77 14.80
C ALA A 189 -5.31 23.85 15.86
N LEU A 190 -4.13 23.70 16.48
CA LEU A 190 -3.61 24.68 17.44
C LEU A 190 -3.44 26.07 16.80
N ILE A 191 -2.82 26.13 15.62
CA ILE A 191 -2.59 27.37 14.86
C ILE A 191 -3.93 28.00 14.42
N GLY A 192 -4.86 27.19 13.90
CA GLY A 192 -6.18 27.67 13.49
C GLY A 192 -7.00 28.20 14.68
N LYS A 193 -6.90 27.55 15.86
CA LYS A 193 -7.59 27.99 17.07
C LYS A 193 -7.04 29.32 17.60
N ALA A 194 -5.75 29.60 17.38
CA ALA A 194 -5.13 30.89 17.67
C ALA A 194 -5.49 32.00 16.67
N GLY A 195 -6.30 31.69 15.63
CA GLY A 195 -6.69 32.64 14.59
C GLY A 195 -5.65 32.90 13.50
N LEU A 196 -4.59 32.06 13.47
CA LEU A 196 -3.52 32.16 12.47
C LEU A 196 -3.89 31.38 11.20
N ASP A 197 -3.32 31.79 10.06
CA ASP A 197 -3.54 31.13 8.78
C ASP A 197 -2.81 29.79 8.71
N GLN A 198 -3.57 28.71 8.54
CA GLN A 198 -3.02 27.36 8.49
C GLN A 198 -2.19 27.10 7.22
N GLN A 199 -2.52 27.74 6.08
CA GLN A 199 -1.74 27.58 4.86
C GLN A 199 -0.40 28.28 4.99
N GLN A 200 -0.37 29.49 5.52
CA GLN A 200 0.89 30.22 5.79
C GLN A 200 1.79 29.44 6.75
N TYR A 201 1.21 28.82 7.77
CA TYR A 201 1.96 27.96 8.70
C TYR A 201 2.52 26.71 8.00
N LEU A 202 1.73 26.05 7.16
CA LEU A 202 2.19 24.90 6.38
C LEU A 202 3.34 25.29 5.45
N ASP A 203 3.25 26.44 4.78
CA ASP A 203 4.29 26.94 3.88
C ASP A 203 5.60 27.21 4.63
N LEU A 204 5.51 27.79 5.84
CA LEU A 204 6.67 27.98 6.71
C LEU A 204 7.32 26.63 7.06
N LEU A 205 6.55 25.64 7.48
CA LEU A 205 7.08 24.32 7.84
C LEU A 205 7.78 23.67 6.64
N THR A 206 7.09 23.62 5.49
CA THR A 206 7.56 22.90 4.29
C THR A 206 8.63 23.61 3.49
N SER A 207 8.89 24.88 3.78
CA SER A 207 10.02 25.65 3.23
C SER A 207 11.25 25.63 4.15
N THR A 208 11.18 25.01 5.32
CA THR A 208 12.25 24.97 6.32
C THR A 208 12.58 23.53 6.74
N LEU A 209 12.41 23.21 8.02
CA LEU A 209 12.85 21.93 8.62
C LEU A 209 12.00 20.73 8.22
N PHE A 210 10.79 20.94 7.71
CA PHE A 210 9.84 19.89 7.33
C PHE A 210 9.70 19.74 5.81
N ASP A 211 10.77 20.04 5.07
CA ASP A 211 10.81 19.91 3.61
C ASP A 211 10.90 18.44 3.19
N ALA A 212 9.80 17.69 3.38
CA ALA A 212 9.68 16.32 2.94
C ALA A 212 8.31 16.07 2.26
N PRO A 213 8.25 15.16 1.26
CA PRO A 213 7.02 14.89 0.50
C PRO A 213 5.83 14.53 1.39
N VAL A 214 6.06 13.85 2.52
CA VAL A 214 4.99 13.45 3.43
C VAL A 214 4.30 14.65 4.09
N TYR A 215 5.06 15.65 4.54
CA TYR A 215 4.49 16.88 5.11
C TYR A 215 3.78 17.72 4.06
N LYS A 216 4.40 17.90 2.88
CA LYS A 216 3.80 18.66 1.77
C LYS A 216 2.48 18.05 1.30
N THR A 217 2.46 16.73 1.09
CA THR A 217 1.28 16.04 0.57
C THR A 217 0.14 16.04 1.57
N TYR A 218 0.41 15.58 2.79
CA TYR A 218 -0.66 15.42 3.78
C TYR A 218 -1.05 16.73 4.44
N GLY A 219 -0.11 17.66 4.63
CA GLY A 219 -0.42 19.01 5.12
C GLY A 219 -1.39 19.73 4.19
N ARG A 220 -1.15 19.67 2.87
CA ARG A 220 -2.07 20.25 1.90
C ARG A 220 -3.44 19.59 1.93
N LEU A 221 -3.52 18.25 2.01
CA LEU A 221 -4.81 17.55 2.09
C LEU A 221 -5.61 17.97 3.33
N ILE A 222 -4.94 18.17 4.48
CA ILE A 222 -5.58 18.60 5.73
C ILE A 222 -6.04 20.06 5.63
N VAL A 223 -5.19 20.98 5.18
CA VAL A 223 -5.52 22.41 5.07
C VAL A 223 -6.65 22.65 4.05
N GLU A 224 -6.59 21.98 2.88
CA GLU A 224 -7.61 22.04 1.84
C GLU A 224 -8.85 21.21 2.17
N ARG A 225 -8.83 20.38 3.23
CA ARG A 225 -9.89 19.41 3.59
C ARG A 225 -10.28 18.51 2.41
N ARG A 226 -9.30 18.11 1.64
CA ARG A 226 -9.50 17.33 0.42
C ARG A 226 -9.26 15.85 0.67
N PHE A 227 -10.28 15.18 1.23
CA PHE A 227 -10.22 13.78 1.60
C PHE A 227 -10.94 12.85 0.62
N GLU A 228 -11.61 13.41 -0.39
CA GLU A 228 -12.27 12.67 -1.46
C GLU A 228 -11.87 13.21 -2.84
N PRO A 229 -11.71 12.30 -3.84
CA PRO A 229 -11.70 10.85 -3.68
C PRO A 229 -10.46 10.37 -2.91
N ALA A 230 -10.63 9.34 -2.08
CA ALA A 230 -9.52 8.80 -1.31
C ALA A 230 -8.44 8.20 -2.21
N GLY A 231 -7.20 8.63 -2.03
CA GLY A 231 -6.05 7.95 -2.61
C GLY A 231 -5.62 6.73 -1.81
N PHE A 232 -5.91 6.75 -0.49
CA PHE A 232 -5.75 5.62 0.43
C PHE A 232 -6.83 5.73 1.51
N ALA A 233 -7.85 4.87 1.43
CA ALA A 233 -9.02 4.95 2.30
C ALA A 233 -8.70 4.67 3.78
N ALA A 234 -9.41 5.33 4.69
CA ALA A 234 -9.21 5.23 6.14
C ALA A 234 -9.21 3.80 6.69
N PRO A 235 -10.08 2.85 6.26
CA PRO A 235 -10.03 1.47 6.70
C PRO A 235 -8.72 0.75 6.37
N LEU A 236 -8.06 1.10 5.26
CA LEU A 236 -6.74 0.55 4.90
C LEU A 236 -5.64 1.09 5.83
N GLY A 237 -5.71 2.38 6.21
CA GLY A 237 -4.83 2.97 7.21
C GLY A 237 -5.00 2.32 8.58
N GLN A 238 -6.26 2.13 9.03
CA GLN A 238 -6.58 1.41 10.25
C GLN A 238 -6.02 -0.03 10.23
N LYS A 239 -6.21 -0.75 9.12
CA LYS A 239 -5.65 -2.09 8.93
C LYS A 239 -4.13 -2.07 9.12
N ASP A 240 -3.42 -1.15 8.47
CA ASP A 240 -1.96 -1.09 8.51
C ASP A 240 -1.45 -0.80 9.93
N ILE A 241 -2.11 0.08 10.70
CA ILE A 241 -1.77 0.33 12.11
C ILE A 241 -2.02 -0.92 12.96
N ARG A 242 -3.13 -1.64 12.75
CA ARG A 242 -3.40 -2.89 13.44
C ARG A 242 -2.33 -3.96 13.16
N LEU A 243 -1.92 -4.10 11.91
CA LEU A 243 -0.86 -5.03 11.51
C LEU A 243 0.50 -4.61 12.08
N THR A 244 0.78 -3.31 12.18
CA THR A 244 1.98 -2.77 12.83
C THR A 244 2.03 -3.14 14.30
N LEU A 245 0.92 -2.97 15.03
CA LEU A 245 0.81 -3.35 16.44
C LEU A 245 0.99 -4.85 16.65
N ALA A 246 0.40 -5.69 15.80
CA ALA A 246 0.58 -7.14 15.87
C ALA A 246 2.04 -7.56 15.63
N ALA A 247 2.73 -6.95 14.68
CA ALA A 247 4.15 -7.19 14.45
C ALA A 247 5.01 -6.73 15.63
N ALA A 248 4.70 -5.57 16.21
CA ALA A 248 5.40 -5.03 17.38
C ALA A 248 5.23 -5.91 18.63
N GLU A 249 4.01 -6.43 18.87
CA GLU A 249 3.72 -7.36 19.97
C GLU A 249 4.57 -8.64 19.84
N THR A 250 4.65 -9.22 18.63
CA THR A 250 5.49 -10.40 18.38
C THR A 250 6.97 -10.16 18.68
N LEU A 251 7.44 -8.92 18.50
CA LEU A 251 8.83 -8.51 18.72
C LEU A 251 9.06 -7.91 20.12
N ASN A 252 8.03 -7.81 20.97
CA ASN A 252 8.05 -7.16 22.28
C ASN A 252 8.51 -5.69 22.22
N VAL A 253 8.09 -4.96 21.16
CA VAL A 253 8.38 -3.52 20.98
C VAL A 253 7.15 -2.71 21.34
N PRO A 254 7.14 -1.92 22.43
CA PRO A 254 6.00 -1.07 22.76
C PRO A 254 5.88 0.10 21.77
N LEU A 255 4.69 0.26 21.19
CA LEU A 255 4.36 1.35 20.25
C LEU A 255 3.17 2.18 20.77
N PRO A 256 3.35 3.05 21.80
CA PRO A 256 2.25 3.83 22.37
C PRO A 256 1.60 4.76 21.34
N LEU A 257 2.36 5.37 20.44
CA LEU A 257 1.83 6.22 19.38
C LEU A 257 0.97 5.43 18.37
N ALA A 258 1.34 4.20 18.03
CA ALA A 258 0.53 3.36 17.15
C ALA A 258 -0.81 2.98 17.82
N SER A 259 -0.83 2.80 19.16
CA SER A 259 -2.06 2.56 19.92
C SER A 259 -2.99 3.79 19.89
N LEU A 260 -2.45 5.00 20.03
CA LEU A 260 -3.19 6.24 19.84
C LEU A 260 -3.74 6.33 18.41
N LEU A 261 -2.93 6.09 17.40
CA LEU A 261 -3.37 6.16 16.00
C LEU A 261 -4.47 5.15 15.68
N ARG A 262 -4.43 3.93 16.25
CA ARG A 262 -5.53 2.96 16.14
C ARG A 262 -6.85 3.58 16.60
N ASP A 263 -6.84 4.24 17.75
CA ASP A 263 -8.05 4.83 18.33
C ASP A 263 -8.52 6.06 17.52
N ARG A 264 -7.59 6.84 16.94
CA ARG A 264 -7.92 7.94 16.01
C ARG A 264 -8.61 7.42 14.74
N PHE A 265 -8.10 6.34 14.13
CA PHE A 265 -8.78 5.70 12.98
C PHE A 265 -10.16 5.14 13.36
N LEU A 266 -10.29 4.50 14.52
CA LEU A 266 -11.59 4.03 15.01
C LEU A 266 -12.57 5.21 15.17
N THR A 267 -12.11 6.33 15.72
CA THR A 267 -12.92 7.55 15.86
C THR A 267 -13.36 8.08 14.50
N LEU A 268 -12.47 8.16 13.51
CA LEU A 268 -12.80 8.62 12.17
C LEU A 268 -13.87 7.73 11.52
N ILE A 269 -13.69 6.41 11.58
CA ILE A 269 -14.63 5.43 11.01
C ILE A 269 -15.98 5.48 11.75
N ALA A 270 -15.99 5.55 13.08
CA ALA A 270 -17.22 5.66 13.87
C ALA A 270 -18.03 6.95 13.55
N ARG A 271 -17.38 7.96 12.98
CA ARG A 271 -18.02 9.20 12.51
C ARG A 271 -18.40 9.15 11.02
N GLY A 272 -18.37 7.98 10.37
CA GLY A 272 -18.77 7.80 8.97
C GLY A 272 -17.65 8.12 7.96
N GLY A 273 -16.39 8.10 8.38
CA GLY A 273 -15.25 8.44 7.54
C GLY A 273 -14.64 7.29 6.73
N GLU A 274 -15.36 6.18 6.50
CA GLU A 274 -14.84 5.00 5.79
C GLU A 274 -14.44 5.29 4.35
N ALA A 275 -15.16 6.20 3.67
CA ALA A 275 -14.86 6.57 2.29
C ALA A 275 -13.74 7.61 2.17
N LEU A 276 -13.36 8.27 3.28
CA LEU A 276 -12.37 9.33 3.27
C LEU A 276 -10.93 8.78 3.15
N ASP A 277 -10.07 9.61 2.60
CA ASP A 277 -8.62 9.38 2.66
C ASP A 277 -8.14 9.31 4.12
N TRP A 278 -7.21 8.43 4.42
CA TRP A 278 -6.68 8.25 5.77
C TRP A 278 -6.12 9.54 6.40
N SER A 279 -5.75 10.53 5.57
CA SER A 279 -5.34 11.85 6.03
C SER A 279 -6.44 12.62 6.78
N ALA A 280 -7.70 12.17 6.69
CA ALA A 280 -8.80 12.76 7.45
C ALA A 280 -8.65 12.58 8.98
N ILE A 281 -7.81 11.66 9.49
CA ILE A 281 -7.49 11.64 10.93
C ILE A 281 -6.92 12.98 11.40
N GLY A 282 -6.16 13.69 10.56
CA GLY A 282 -5.62 15.01 10.86
C GLY A 282 -6.68 16.11 11.07
N GLN A 283 -7.96 15.88 10.70
CA GLN A 283 -9.05 16.80 11.02
C GLN A 283 -9.65 16.60 12.41
N LEU A 284 -9.39 15.45 13.03
CA LEU A 284 -10.03 15.11 14.30
C LEU A 284 -9.66 16.09 15.41
N ALA A 285 -8.41 16.56 15.48
CA ALA A 285 -7.98 17.55 16.46
C ALA A 285 -8.71 18.90 16.31
N ALA A 286 -8.92 19.37 15.09
CA ALA A 286 -9.68 20.57 14.79
C ALA A 286 -11.15 20.42 15.26
N HIS A 287 -11.76 19.29 14.95
CA HIS A 287 -13.12 18.97 15.38
C HIS A 287 -13.23 18.87 16.92
N ASP A 288 -12.33 18.15 17.57
CA ASP A 288 -12.32 17.94 19.02
C ASP A 288 -12.09 19.25 19.79
N SER A 289 -11.40 20.22 19.18
CA SER A 289 -11.18 21.56 19.74
C SER A 289 -12.34 22.54 19.45
N GLY A 290 -13.39 22.13 18.73
CA GLY A 290 -14.47 23.01 18.30
C GLY A 290 -14.00 24.13 17.38
N LEU A 291 -13.00 23.86 16.53
CA LEU A 291 -12.62 24.78 15.46
C LEU A 291 -13.68 24.68 14.36
N GLU A 292 -14.56 25.68 14.29
CA GLU A 292 -15.68 25.70 13.35
C GLU A 292 -15.19 25.66 11.90
N GLU A 293 -15.94 24.96 11.05
CA GLU A 293 -15.78 25.04 9.61
C GLU A 293 -16.17 26.45 9.15
N LYS A 294 -15.20 27.20 8.58
CA LYS A 294 -15.60 28.39 7.85
C LYS A 294 -16.53 27.96 6.71
N PRO A 295 -17.76 28.47 6.63
CA PRO A 295 -18.62 28.20 5.49
C PRO A 295 -17.87 28.61 4.21
N ARG A 296 -17.89 27.71 3.20
CA ARG A 296 -17.31 27.97 1.89
C ARG A 296 -18.06 29.07 1.16
#